data_55a9768aa9206d5e449a6b2788fe7603
#
_entry.id   55a9768aa9206d5e449a6b2788fe7603
#
_cell.length_a   1.000
_cell.length_b   1.000
_cell.length_c   1.000
_cell.angle_alpha   90.00
_cell.angle_beta   90.00
_cell.angle_gamma   90.00
#
_symmetry.space_group_name_H-M   'P 1'
#
loop_
_entity.id
_entity.type
_entity.pdbx_description
1 polymer ?
#
loop_
_entity_poly.entity_id
_entity_poly.type
_entity_poly.pdbx_seq_one_letter_code
_entity_poly.pdbx_strand_id
1 'polypeptide(L)'
;LDFHAKVRSKPKEEILCDWKSYQKQENGWKLFISYLNMYHSRSTGKKSCFTAPIAAGYNINRFDLRIIERLSKKYDNLNKEGRSDIFYPRDVIDLMNLVFYWFEGNNELKNYTLDNLRDYLGIDKEGAHDALKDVRDTADILIRFLRLHRNIATKVKFKSAFSIR
;
A
#
# COMPACT_ATOMS: atom_id res chain seq x y z
N LEU A 1 -12.88 -6.49 -16.91
CA LEU A 1 -12.35 -7.60 -17.72
C LEU A 1 -11.48 -7.10 -18.87
N ASP A 2 -11.94 -6.08 -19.64
CA ASP A 2 -11.23 -5.51 -20.80
C ASP A 2 -9.84 -4.95 -20.41
N PHE A 3 -9.76 -4.26 -19.29
CA PHE A 3 -8.48 -3.79 -18.74
C PHE A 3 -7.51 -4.95 -18.52
N HIS A 4 -7.94 -6.02 -17.86
CA HIS A 4 -7.08 -7.17 -17.59
C HIS A 4 -6.67 -7.93 -18.84
N ALA A 5 -7.55 -8.03 -19.83
CA ALA A 5 -7.26 -8.63 -21.13
C ALA A 5 -6.15 -7.85 -21.84
N LYS A 6 -6.26 -6.52 -21.85
CA LYS A 6 -5.26 -5.63 -22.46
C LYS A 6 -3.91 -5.70 -21.73
N VAL A 7 -3.92 -5.58 -20.40
CA VAL A 7 -2.68 -5.54 -19.59
C VAL A 7 -1.95 -6.88 -19.62
N ARG A 8 -2.68 -8.01 -19.58
CA ARG A 8 -2.07 -9.35 -19.58
C ARG A 8 -1.85 -9.91 -20.98
N SER A 9 -2.25 -9.20 -22.04
CA SER A 9 -2.21 -9.67 -23.42
C SER A 9 -2.82 -11.06 -23.62
N LYS A 10 -3.92 -11.33 -22.87
CA LYS A 10 -4.65 -12.60 -22.87
C LYS A 10 -6.10 -12.44 -23.31
N PRO A 11 -6.71 -13.42 -23.99
CA PRO A 11 -8.14 -13.44 -24.28
C PRO A 11 -8.98 -13.36 -22.99
N LYS A 12 -10.16 -12.74 -23.07
CA LYS A 12 -11.07 -12.60 -21.92
C LYS A 12 -11.50 -13.96 -21.35
N GLU A 13 -11.69 -14.93 -22.22
CA GLU A 13 -12.10 -16.30 -21.87
C GLU A 13 -11.04 -17.00 -21.02
N GLU A 14 -9.78 -16.84 -21.37
CA GLU A 14 -8.65 -17.39 -20.59
C GLU A 14 -8.57 -16.75 -19.22
N ILE A 15 -8.71 -15.42 -19.12
CA ILE A 15 -8.72 -14.71 -17.83
C ILE A 15 -9.89 -15.16 -16.95
N LEU A 16 -11.07 -15.36 -17.54
CA LEU A 16 -12.22 -15.88 -16.79
C LEU A 16 -12.00 -17.32 -16.30
N CYS A 17 -11.32 -18.15 -17.09
CA CYS A 17 -10.95 -19.49 -16.69
C CYS A 17 -9.95 -19.46 -15.52
N ASP A 18 -8.91 -18.61 -15.62
CA ASP A 18 -7.96 -18.38 -14.54
C ASP A 18 -8.67 -17.96 -13.25
N TRP A 19 -9.60 -17.00 -13.35
CA TRP A 19 -10.34 -16.51 -12.18
C TRP A 19 -11.24 -17.56 -11.53
N LYS A 20 -11.79 -18.49 -12.30
CA LYS A 20 -12.59 -19.61 -11.76
C LYS A 20 -11.73 -20.61 -10.98
N SER A 21 -10.44 -20.73 -11.32
CA SER A 21 -9.50 -21.62 -10.63
C SER A 21 -8.99 -21.03 -9.31
N TYR A 22 -9.14 -19.73 -9.08
CA TYR A 22 -8.68 -19.06 -7.86
C TYR A 22 -9.54 -19.42 -6.65
N GLN A 23 -8.95 -19.24 -5.48
CA GLN A 23 -9.65 -19.43 -4.22
C GLN A 23 -10.88 -18.52 -4.12
N LYS A 24 -11.92 -19.01 -3.45
CA LYS A 24 -13.08 -18.17 -3.10
C LYS A 24 -12.63 -16.96 -2.30
N GLN A 25 -13.24 -15.80 -2.55
CA GLN A 25 -12.91 -14.55 -1.89
C GLN A 25 -12.91 -14.66 -0.36
N GLU A 26 -13.84 -15.43 0.21
CA GLU A 26 -13.90 -15.66 1.65
C GLU A 26 -12.65 -16.35 2.20
N ASN A 27 -12.15 -17.38 1.52
CA ASN A 27 -10.93 -18.07 1.93
C ASN A 27 -9.71 -17.15 1.83
N GLY A 28 -9.60 -16.40 0.72
CA GLY A 28 -8.54 -15.39 0.57
C GLY A 28 -8.59 -14.34 1.67
N TRP A 29 -9.80 -13.89 2.03
CA TRP A 29 -9.98 -12.94 3.13
C TRP A 29 -9.56 -13.50 4.48
N LYS A 30 -9.94 -14.74 4.81
CA LYS A 30 -9.52 -15.41 6.06
C LYS A 30 -8.00 -15.56 6.15
N LEU A 31 -7.35 -15.92 5.03
CA LEU A 31 -5.89 -16.02 4.97
C LEU A 31 -5.23 -14.66 5.15
N PHE A 32 -5.77 -13.61 4.54
CA PHE A 32 -5.28 -12.24 4.70
C PHE A 32 -5.36 -11.78 6.16
N ILE A 33 -6.49 -11.99 6.83
CA ILE A 33 -6.64 -11.65 8.25
C ILE A 33 -5.67 -12.47 9.10
N SER A 34 -5.53 -13.77 8.84
CA SER A 34 -4.58 -14.62 9.56
C SER A 34 -3.14 -14.12 9.39
N TYR A 35 -2.76 -13.74 8.18
CA TYR A 35 -1.46 -13.16 7.88
C TYR A 35 -1.21 -11.85 8.67
N LEU A 36 -2.13 -10.90 8.62
CA LEU A 36 -1.99 -9.64 9.36
C LEU A 36 -1.91 -9.85 10.88
N ASN A 37 -2.61 -10.83 11.39
CA ASN A 37 -2.56 -11.18 12.81
C ASN A 37 -1.18 -11.59 13.32
N MET A 38 -0.26 -11.99 12.45
CA MET A 38 1.13 -12.29 12.80
C MET A 38 1.96 -11.03 13.08
N TYR A 39 1.52 -9.88 12.57
CA TYR A 39 2.24 -8.60 12.65
C TYR A 39 1.71 -7.66 13.72
N HIS A 40 0.78 -8.11 14.56
CA HIS A 40 0.37 -7.31 15.70
C HIS A 40 1.55 -7.06 16.66
N SER A 41 1.68 -5.84 17.15
CA SER A 41 2.68 -5.51 18.17
C SER A 41 2.45 -6.36 19.43
N ARG A 42 3.51 -6.96 19.94
CA ARG A 42 3.48 -7.80 21.13
C ARG A 42 3.65 -7.02 22.44
N SER A 43 3.82 -5.71 22.37
CA SER A 43 4.17 -4.87 23.51
C SER A 43 3.15 -4.89 24.65
N THR A 44 1.88 -5.14 24.33
CA THR A 44 0.77 -5.09 25.30
C THR A 44 0.23 -6.46 25.71
N GLY A 45 0.68 -7.54 25.09
CA GLY A 45 0.16 -8.90 25.31
C GLY A 45 -1.29 -9.14 24.85
N LYS A 46 -2.02 -8.09 24.46
CA LYS A 46 -3.40 -8.18 23.96
C LYS A 46 -3.50 -7.60 22.56
N LYS A 47 -4.20 -8.30 21.68
CA LYS A 47 -4.51 -7.78 20.34
C LYS A 47 -5.60 -6.71 20.43
N SER A 48 -5.38 -5.59 19.76
CA SER A 48 -6.35 -4.50 19.62
C SER A 48 -6.07 -3.76 18.31
N CYS A 49 -6.95 -2.86 17.92
CA CYS A 49 -6.69 -1.99 16.76
C CYS A 49 -5.39 -1.16 16.93
N PHE A 50 -5.00 -0.84 18.17
CA PHE A 50 -3.75 -0.10 18.46
C PHE A 50 -2.48 -0.95 18.39
N THR A 51 -2.59 -2.27 18.30
CA THR A 51 -1.46 -3.17 18.08
C THR A 51 -1.39 -3.68 16.65
N ALA A 52 -2.39 -3.35 15.82
CA ALA A 52 -2.45 -3.73 14.42
C ALA A 52 -1.32 -3.06 13.60
N PRO A 53 -0.89 -3.67 12.50
CA PRO A 53 0.12 -3.07 11.62
C PRO A 53 -0.41 -1.79 10.97
N ILE A 54 0.48 -0.84 10.72
CA ILE A 54 0.18 0.36 9.92
C ILE A 54 0.08 -0.06 8.45
N ALA A 55 -1.00 0.33 7.79
CA ALA A 55 -1.14 0.12 6.36
C ALA A 55 -0.21 1.06 5.58
N ALA A 56 0.50 0.52 4.59
CA ALA A 56 1.32 1.29 3.67
C ALA A 56 1.05 0.84 2.24
N GLY A 57 0.96 1.78 1.31
CA GLY A 57 0.71 1.47 -0.10
C GLY A 57 0.80 2.69 -0.99
N TYR A 58 0.59 2.49 -2.29
CA TYR A 58 0.55 3.56 -3.29
C TYR A 58 -0.90 3.92 -3.62
N ASN A 59 -1.33 5.14 -3.35
CA ASN A 59 -2.72 5.58 -3.47
C ASN A 59 -3.69 4.73 -2.63
N ILE A 60 -3.19 4.17 -1.54
CA ILE A 60 -3.87 3.18 -0.70
C ILE A 60 -5.16 3.73 -0.09
N ASN A 61 -5.18 5.01 0.27
CA ASN A 61 -6.35 5.67 0.88
C ASN A 61 -7.57 5.68 -0.05
N ARG A 62 -7.33 5.84 -1.36
CA ARG A 62 -8.41 5.95 -2.36
C ARG A 62 -8.81 4.61 -2.94
N PHE A 63 -7.95 3.61 -2.88
CA PHE A 63 -8.18 2.33 -3.53
C PHE A 63 -8.24 1.15 -2.54
N ASP A 64 -7.11 0.71 -1.99
CA ASP A 64 -7.02 -0.53 -1.22
C ASP A 64 -7.83 -0.51 0.07
N LEU A 65 -7.76 0.58 0.84
CA LEU A 65 -8.49 0.70 2.09
C LEU A 65 -10.00 0.71 1.88
N ARG A 66 -10.50 1.19 0.75
CA ARG A 66 -11.92 1.12 0.41
C ARG A 66 -12.37 -0.31 0.15
N ILE A 67 -11.53 -1.11 -0.49
CA ILE A 67 -11.78 -2.53 -0.71
C ILE A 67 -11.77 -3.27 0.63
N ILE A 68 -10.77 -3.01 1.48
CA ILE A 68 -10.64 -3.62 2.80
C ILE A 68 -11.84 -3.28 3.69
N GLU A 69 -12.28 -2.03 3.71
CA GLU A 69 -13.47 -1.62 4.46
C GLU A 69 -14.72 -2.37 3.99
N ARG A 70 -14.91 -2.48 2.69
CA ARG A 70 -16.04 -3.23 2.09
C ARG A 70 -15.99 -4.71 2.45
N LEU A 71 -14.80 -5.34 2.42
CA LEU A 71 -14.62 -6.75 2.76
C LEU A 71 -14.78 -6.99 4.26
N SER A 72 -14.30 -6.05 5.11
CA SER A 72 -14.52 -6.10 6.54
C SER A 72 -16.00 -6.10 6.89
N LYS A 73 -16.79 -5.25 6.23
CA LYS A 73 -18.26 -5.24 6.38
C LYS A 73 -18.89 -6.54 5.90
N LYS A 74 -18.45 -7.03 4.73
CA LYS A 74 -19.01 -8.25 4.12
C LYS A 74 -18.78 -9.50 4.97
N TYR A 75 -17.65 -9.59 5.66
CA TYR A 75 -17.22 -10.78 6.42
C TYR A 75 -17.23 -10.56 7.93
N ASP A 76 -17.96 -9.55 8.39
CA ASP A 76 -18.18 -9.24 9.82
C ASP A 76 -16.87 -9.10 10.63
N ASN A 77 -15.87 -8.44 10.02
CA ASN A 77 -14.62 -8.08 10.69
C ASN A 77 -14.63 -6.61 11.12
N LEU A 78 -15.63 -6.24 11.90
CA LEU A 78 -15.77 -4.90 12.44
C LEU A 78 -15.65 -4.94 13.96
N ASN A 79 -15.15 -3.86 14.53
CA ASN A 79 -15.16 -3.66 15.96
C ASN A 79 -16.56 -3.22 16.47
N LYS A 80 -16.69 -3.05 17.78
CA LYS A 80 -17.95 -2.63 18.41
C LYS A 80 -18.49 -1.28 17.91
N GLU A 81 -17.63 -0.45 17.32
CA GLU A 81 -17.96 0.85 16.77
C GLU A 81 -18.32 0.77 15.27
N GLY A 82 -18.38 -0.42 14.70
CA GLY A 82 -18.68 -0.66 13.27
C GLY A 82 -17.54 -0.29 12.33
N ARG A 83 -16.30 -0.19 12.82
CA ARG A 83 -15.11 0.13 12.04
C ARG A 83 -14.22 -1.10 11.89
N SER A 84 -13.53 -1.17 10.75
CA SER A 84 -12.47 -2.16 10.56
C SER A 84 -11.28 -1.82 11.47
N ASP A 85 -10.78 -2.82 12.22
CA ASP A 85 -9.60 -2.72 13.09
C ASP A 85 -8.44 -3.60 12.60
N ILE A 86 -8.48 -3.97 11.33
CA ILE A 86 -7.46 -4.81 10.67
C ILE A 86 -6.11 -4.11 10.62
N PHE A 87 -6.13 -2.79 10.42
CA PHE A 87 -4.96 -1.93 10.46
C PHE A 87 -5.05 -0.92 11.60
N TYR A 88 -3.89 -0.37 11.97
CA TYR A 88 -3.82 0.73 12.91
C TYR A 88 -4.66 1.92 12.43
N PRO A 89 -5.61 2.42 13.24
CA PRO A 89 -6.67 3.30 12.71
C PRO A 89 -6.25 4.77 12.54
N ARG A 90 -5.11 5.18 13.12
CA ARG A 90 -4.70 6.60 13.13
C ARG A 90 -3.75 6.96 12.02
N ASP A 91 -2.92 6.00 11.59
CA ASP A 91 -1.84 6.28 10.64
C ASP A 91 -1.95 5.36 9.43
N VAL A 92 -1.79 5.96 8.27
CA VAL A 92 -1.66 5.28 6.98
C VAL A 92 -0.51 5.92 6.23
N ILE A 93 0.37 5.11 5.68
CA ILE A 93 1.46 5.60 4.84
C ILE A 93 1.02 5.48 3.39
N ASP A 94 0.45 6.57 2.86
CA ASP A 94 0.17 6.67 1.42
C ASP A 94 1.40 7.23 0.71
N LEU A 95 2.12 6.35 0.01
CA LEU A 95 3.37 6.71 -0.64
C LEU A 95 3.17 7.75 -1.74
N MET A 96 2.01 7.78 -2.40
CA MET A 96 1.70 8.80 -3.40
C MET A 96 1.73 10.21 -2.80
N ASN A 97 1.27 10.38 -1.55
CA ASN A 97 1.35 11.67 -0.86
C ASN A 97 2.81 12.04 -0.52
N LEU A 98 3.63 11.06 -0.08
CA LEU A 98 5.05 11.31 0.17
C LEU A 98 5.76 11.74 -1.13
N VAL A 99 5.51 11.04 -2.22
CA VAL A 99 6.05 11.39 -3.55
C VAL A 99 5.63 12.79 -3.95
N PHE A 100 4.35 13.15 -3.78
CA PHE A 100 3.86 14.50 -4.08
C PHE A 100 4.66 15.57 -3.30
N TYR A 101 4.80 15.44 -1.99
CA TYR A 101 5.52 16.43 -1.17
C TYR A 101 7.01 16.55 -1.50
N TRP A 102 7.66 15.44 -1.86
CA TRP A 102 9.08 15.45 -2.18
C TRP A 102 9.38 15.98 -3.59
N PHE A 103 8.44 15.84 -4.51
CA PHE A 103 8.64 16.17 -5.92
C PHE A 103 7.71 17.27 -6.44
N GLU A 104 6.99 17.99 -5.57
CA GLU A 104 6.05 19.04 -5.99
C GLU A 104 6.71 20.15 -6.82
N GLY A 105 7.97 20.47 -6.54
CA GLY A 105 8.77 21.44 -7.29
C GLY A 105 9.61 20.84 -8.41
N ASN A 106 9.50 19.52 -8.66
CA ASN A 106 10.34 18.84 -9.63
C ASN A 106 9.59 18.63 -10.97
N ASN A 107 10.06 19.30 -12.02
CA ASN A 107 9.47 19.19 -13.35
C ASN A 107 9.89 17.92 -14.12
N GLU A 108 10.76 17.07 -13.55
CA GLU A 108 11.19 15.82 -14.17
C GLU A 108 10.12 14.72 -14.11
N LEU A 109 9.24 14.79 -13.10
CA LEU A 109 8.10 13.89 -12.97
C LEU A 109 6.88 14.43 -13.74
N LYS A 110 6.49 13.75 -14.80
CA LYS A 110 5.31 14.11 -15.61
C LYS A 110 4.01 14.04 -14.82
N ASN A 111 3.90 13.06 -13.96
CA ASN A 111 2.80 12.88 -13.01
C ASN A 111 3.24 11.91 -11.90
N TYR A 112 2.39 11.75 -10.86
CA TYR A 112 2.68 10.92 -9.68
C TYR A 112 2.09 9.51 -9.79
N THR A 113 2.08 8.90 -10.97
CA THR A 113 1.72 7.48 -11.11
C THR A 113 2.91 6.59 -10.71
N LEU A 114 2.60 5.37 -10.27
CA LEU A 114 3.65 4.40 -9.91
C LEU A 114 4.58 4.11 -11.09
N ASP A 115 4.04 4.09 -12.33
CA ASP A 115 4.82 3.84 -13.53
C ASP A 115 5.81 4.96 -13.85
N ASN A 116 5.40 6.22 -13.71
CA ASN A 116 6.34 7.34 -13.90
C ASN A 116 7.38 7.40 -12.80
N LEU A 117 7.02 7.01 -11.58
CA LEU A 117 7.98 6.92 -10.49
C LEU A 117 8.97 5.78 -10.69
N ARG A 118 8.54 4.63 -11.26
CA ARG A 118 9.44 3.55 -11.68
C ARG A 118 10.47 4.04 -12.69
N ASP A 119 10.03 4.75 -13.73
CA ASP A 119 10.92 5.33 -14.74
C ASP A 119 11.95 6.26 -14.09
N TYR A 120 11.47 7.19 -13.28
CA TYR A 120 12.31 8.18 -12.63
C TYR A 120 13.35 7.56 -11.69
N LEU A 121 12.99 6.50 -10.96
CA LEU A 121 13.87 5.81 -10.00
C LEU A 121 14.67 4.66 -10.62
N GLY A 122 14.54 4.39 -11.92
CA GLY A 122 15.21 3.29 -12.59
C GLY A 122 14.75 1.91 -12.12
N ILE A 123 13.47 1.75 -11.78
CA ILE A 123 12.88 0.48 -11.39
C ILE A 123 12.33 -0.22 -12.64
N ASP A 124 12.72 -1.48 -12.84
CA ASP A 124 12.25 -2.27 -13.96
C ASP A 124 10.73 -2.41 -13.98
N LYS A 125 10.15 -2.26 -15.16
CA LYS A 125 8.70 -2.37 -15.39
C LYS A 125 8.25 -3.75 -15.84
N GLU A 126 9.14 -4.70 -15.99
CA GLU A 126 8.75 -6.07 -16.32
C GLU A 126 7.80 -6.60 -15.25
N GLY A 127 6.63 -7.07 -15.68
CA GLY A 127 5.56 -7.48 -14.78
C GLY A 127 4.77 -6.35 -14.11
N ALA A 128 4.92 -5.08 -14.53
CA ALA A 128 4.06 -3.99 -14.06
C ALA A 128 2.58 -4.33 -14.27
N HIS A 129 1.72 -3.85 -13.34
CA HIS A 129 0.29 -4.19 -13.24
C HIS A 129 0.00 -5.63 -12.76
N ASP A 130 1.02 -6.42 -12.39
CA ASP A 130 0.83 -7.54 -11.49
C ASP A 130 0.79 -7.02 -10.04
N ALA A 131 -0.23 -7.41 -9.29
CA ALA A 131 -0.45 -6.89 -7.94
C ALA A 131 0.74 -7.13 -7.00
N LEU A 132 1.40 -8.28 -7.12
CA LEU A 132 2.56 -8.60 -6.28
C LEU A 132 3.78 -7.76 -6.66
N LYS A 133 4.00 -7.52 -7.96
CA LYS A 133 5.07 -6.64 -8.45
C LYS A 133 4.83 -5.21 -7.97
N ASP A 134 3.60 -4.70 -8.11
CA ASP A 134 3.24 -3.35 -7.67
C ASP A 134 3.46 -3.16 -6.16
N VAL A 135 3.12 -4.15 -5.34
CA VAL A 135 3.37 -4.12 -3.89
C VAL A 135 4.87 -4.13 -3.58
N ARG A 136 5.67 -4.96 -4.26
CA ARG A 136 7.13 -5.02 -4.06
C ARG A 136 7.81 -3.71 -4.45
N ASP A 137 7.44 -3.14 -5.58
CA ASP A 137 7.99 -1.85 -6.03
C ASP A 137 7.61 -0.72 -5.07
N THR A 138 6.35 -0.70 -4.62
CA THR A 138 5.89 0.25 -3.60
C THR A 138 6.70 0.12 -2.31
N ALA A 139 6.97 -1.09 -1.86
CA ALA A 139 7.78 -1.33 -0.67
C ALA A 139 9.25 -0.87 -0.86
N ASP A 140 9.85 -1.16 -2.02
CA ASP A 140 11.21 -0.71 -2.33
C ASP A 140 11.31 0.83 -2.35
N ILE A 141 10.35 1.49 -2.99
CA ILE A 141 10.28 2.96 -3.01
C ILE A 141 10.15 3.51 -1.58
N LEU A 142 9.24 2.97 -0.77
CA LEU A 142 9.07 3.39 0.62
C LEU A 142 10.39 3.22 1.41
N ILE A 143 11.09 2.10 1.24
CA ILE A 143 12.38 1.86 1.90
C ILE A 143 13.42 2.90 1.47
N ARG A 144 13.46 3.28 0.19
CA ARG A 144 14.35 4.34 -0.33
C ARG A 144 14.04 5.69 0.34
N PHE A 145 12.75 6.07 0.46
CA PHE A 145 12.34 7.29 1.18
C PHE A 145 12.73 7.25 2.66
N LEU A 146 12.50 6.14 3.34
CA LEU A 146 12.89 5.99 4.74
C LEU A 146 14.40 6.08 4.94
N ARG A 147 15.20 5.50 4.04
CA ARG A 147 16.66 5.62 4.06
C ARG A 147 17.10 7.06 3.84
N LEU A 148 16.53 7.74 2.85
CA LEU A 148 16.82 9.16 2.60
C LEU A 148 16.47 10.01 3.81
N HIS A 149 15.30 9.87 4.39
CA HIS A 149 14.86 10.57 5.59
C HIS A 149 15.84 10.35 6.76
N ARG A 150 16.25 9.11 7.02
CA ARG A 150 17.22 8.79 8.08
C ARG A 150 18.57 9.43 7.82
N ASN A 151 19.04 9.45 6.59
CA ASN A 151 20.31 10.11 6.23
C ASN A 151 20.24 11.63 6.41
N ILE A 152 19.12 12.25 6.09
CA ILE A 152 18.90 13.69 6.32
C ILE A 152 18.80 13.97 7.81
N ALA A 153 18.06 13.16 8.56
CA ALA A 153 17.83 13.34 9.99
C ALA A 153 19.13 13.38 10.82
N THR A 154 20.18 12.70 10.37
CA THR A 154 21.50 12.75 11.04
C THR A 154 22.29 14.03 10.76
N LYS A 155 21.96 14.74 9.67
CA LYS A 155 22.69 15.92 9.19
C LYS A 155 21.98 17.23 9.49
N VAL A 156 20.70 17.18 9.78
CA VAL A 156 19.82 18.36 9.96
C VAL A 156 19.39 18.45 11.42
N LYS A 157 19.65 19.59 12.04
CA LYS A 157 19.02 19.93 13.32
C LYS A 157 17.59 20.39 13.05
N PHE A 158 16.63 19.51 13.15
CA PHE A 158 15.23 19.78 12.77
C PHE A 158 14.67 21.07 13.38
N LYS A 159 14.96 21.33 14.67
CA LYS A 159 14.52 22.57 15.32
C LYS A 159 15.00 23.83 14.56
N SER A 160 16.24 23.85 14.09
CA SER A 160 16.79 24.96 13.31
C SER A 160 16.26 25.00 11.89
N ALA A 161 16.09 23.83 11.26
CA ALA A 161 15.57 23.71 9.89
C ALA A 161 14.12 24.17 9.75
N PHE A 162 13.29 23.96 10.78
CA PHE A 162 11.90 24.41 10.82
C PHE A 162 11.69 25.77 11.48
N SER A 163 12.76 26.44 11.94
CA SER A 163 12.66 27.82 12.44
C SER A 163 12.55 28.77 11.23
N ILE A 164 11.34 29.22 10.94
CA ILE A 164 11.12 30.30 9.98
C ILE A 164 11.62 31.59 10.66
N ARG A 165 12.59 32.25 10.06
CA ARG A 165 12.99 33.62 10.44
C ARG A 165 12.16 34.63 9.71
#